data_d1720779d5dabfe9d96174507a4fba2e
#
_entry.id   d1720779d5dabfe9d96174507a4fba2e
#
_cell.length_a   1.000
_cell.length_b   1.000
_cell.length_c   1.000
_cell.angle_alpha   90.00
_cell.angle_beta   90.00
_cell.angle_gamma   90.00
#
_symmetry.space_group_name_H-M   'P 1'
#
loop_
_entity.id
_entity.type
_entity.pdbx_description
1 polymer ?
#
loop_
_entity_poly.entity_id
_entity_poly.type
_entity_poly.pdbx_seq_one_letter_code
_entity_poly.pdbx_strand_id
1 'polypeptide(L)'
;MKSRKCFISLLQTTSLGQRSRPAWLWGAEMGANEHQVCLGNEAVWGRESPDGKEALLGMDLVRLALERADTAEKCVDVLAELLEKYGQGGACLEEQCDFTYNNSFLMSDRKEAWVMETSGKYWAAERIEGGYRNISNEYNITTKIDREHPDLRKYAQRKNWWNGKSQFNFAAVYSYKNTSRIEASGSRYCEGKKLLQKSHGHITAQTMMDILRDKDSGVNMEGMFMTTGSMVSVVLVDPALPGVHYFTATPDPERSVFKPFVFVENMRVQLKETASPTYGPEDPVKKKPRFQSKPDRKHSLFAKHEVAVAIIETHKERGTRITHGLRELECERMKQMEEILYCGVEQPETLLDLFPSAVRDEMELYSDGFEVRE
;
A
#
# COMPACT_ATOMS: atom_id res chain seq x y z
N MET A 1 6.61 20.90 10.25
CA MET A 1 6.17 19.91 9.25
C MET A 1 5.30 18.88 9.95
N LYS A 2 4.02 18.80 9.60
CA LYS A 2 3.13 17.80 10.22
C LYS A 2 3.27 16.49 9.47
N SER A 3 3.78 15.45 10.14
CA SER A 3 3.96 14.11 9.58
C SER A 3 2.60 13.50 9.23
N ARG A 4 2.53 12.85 8.07
CA ARG A 4 1.39 12.04 7.66
C ARG A 4 1.27 10.83 8.60
N LYS A 5 0.08 10.58 9.10
CA LYS A 5 -0.21 9.54 10.09
C LYS A 5 -0.82 8.34 9.38
N CYS A 6 -0.21 7.15 9.49
CA CYS A 6 -0.72 5.91 8.94
C CYS A 6 -1.31 5.02 10.04
N PHE A 7 -2.40 4.30 9.75
CA PHE A 7 -3.03 3.36 10.68
C PHE A 7 -3.41 2.06 9.98
N ILE A 8 -3.45 1.00 10.73
CA ILE A 8 -4.04 -0.28 10.34
C ILE A 8 -5.43 -0.39 10.96
N SER A 9 -6.39 -0.81 10.17
CA SER A 9 -7.77 -1.01 10.60
C SER A 9 -8.31 -2.32 10.03
N LEU A 10 -8.82 -3.18 10.91
CA LEU A 10 -9.69 -4.29 10.54
C LEU A 10 -11.12 -3.75 10.42
N LEU A 11 -11.73 -3.91 9.26
CA LEU A 11 -13.12 -3.49 9.04
C LEU A 11 -13.96 -4.69 8.63
N GLN A 12 -15.10 -4.86 9.29
CA GLN A 12 -16.13 -5.79 8.84
C GLN A 12 -16.81 -5.24 7.59
N THR A 13 -16.69 -5.99 6.51
CA THR A 13 -17.36 -5.75 5.22
C THR A 13 -17.76 -7.10 4.64
N THR A 14 -18.29 -7.15 3.45
CA THR A 14 -18.65 -8.39 2.73
C THR A 14 -17.46 -9.34 2.57
N SER A 15 -16.23 -8.80 2.56
CA SER A 15 -14.98 -9.56 2.68
C SER A 15 -14.14 -8.98 3.82
N LEU A 16 -13.50 -9.85 4.63
CA LEU A 16 -12.52 -9.44 5.63
C LEU A 16 -11.29 -8.87 4.91
N GLY A 17 -10.81 -7.71 5.34
CA GLY A 17 -9.65 -7.06 4.74
C GLY A 17 -8.76 -6.39 5.76
N GLN A 18 -7.44 -6.63 5.68
CA GLN A 18 -6.40 -5.89 6.38
C GLN A 18 -5.85 -4.79 5.50
N ARG A 19 -5.75 -3.56 6.02
CA ARG A 19 -5.43 -2.38 5.24
C ARG A 19 -4.52 -1.43 5.99
N SER A 20 -3.62 -0.78 5.23
CA SER A 20 -2.85 0.38 5.69
C SER A 20 -3.51 1.65 5.16
N ARG A 21 -3.79 2.61 6.03
CA ARG A 21 -4.44 3.87 5.66
C ARG A 21 -3.93 5.06 6.45
N PRO A 22 -3.86 6.25 5.87
CA PRO A 22 -3.71 7.49 6.62
C PRO A 22 -4.86 7.71 7.61
N ALA A 23 -4.57 8.32 8.76
CA ALA A 23 -5.54 8.49 9.85
C ALA A 23 -6.80 9.27 9.45
N TRP A 24 -6.66 10.21 8.53
CA TRP A 24 -7.73 11.09 8.07
C TRP A 24 -8.58 10.51 6.94
N LEU A 25 -8.13 9.41 6.28
CA LEU A 25 -8.84 8.79 5.16
C LEU A 25 -9.82 7.72 5.62
N TRP A 26 -10.90 7.56 4.85
CA TRP A 26 -11.78 6.41 4.91
C TRP A 26 -11.21 5.23 4.11
N GLY A 27 -10.61 5.50 2.98
CA GLY A 27 -9.98 4.54 2.08
C GLY A 27 -8.69 3.91 2.63
N ALA A 28 -7.92 3.28 1.77
CA ALA A 28 -6.64 2.64 2.10
C ALA A 28 -5.62 2.83 0.98
N GLU A 29 -4.33 2.95 1.35
CA GLU A 29 -3.24 3.03 0.38
C GLU A 29 -2.89 1.64 -0.18
N MET A 30 -2.99 0.62 0.66
CA MET A 30 -2.73 -0.76 0.31
C MET A 30 -3.41 -1.71 1.29
N GLY A 31 -3.57 -2.97 0.89
CA GLY A 31 -4.11 -4.00 1.75
C GLY A 31 -4.26 -5.35 1.07
N ALA A 32 -4.80 -6.29 1.83
CA ALA A 32 -5.17 -7.61 1.36
C ALA A 32 -6.54 -8.01 1.92
N ASN A 33 -7.18 -9.01 1.32
CA ASN A 33 -8.42 -9.58 1.81
C ASN A 33 -8.30 -11.09 2.07
N GLU A 34 -9.32 -11.68 2.66
CA GLU A 34 -9.38 -13.11 3.01
C GLU A 34 -9.25 -14.05 1.81
N HIS A 35 -9.58 -13.58 0.58
CA HIS A 35 -9.39 -14.31 -0.66
C HIS A 35 -7.94 -14.25 -1.18
N GLN A 36 -7.03 -13.65 -0.41
CA GLN A 36 -5.63 -13.45 -0.75
C GLN A 36 -5.41 -12.47 -1.92
N VAL A 37 -6.36 -11.61 -2.17
CA VAL A 37 -6.18 -10.50 -3.11
C VAL A 37 -5.42 -9.38 -2.41
N CYS A 38 -4.29 -9.00 -2.97
CA CYS A 38 -3.48 -7.87 -2.54
C CYS A 38 -3.66 -6.71 -3.53
N LEU A 39 -3.78 -5.49 -3.02
CA LEU A 39 -3.99 -4.32 -3.86
C LEU A 39 -3.34 -3.08 -3.23
N GLY A 40 -2.66 -2.29 -4.04
CA GLY A 40 -2.14 -0.98 -3.71
C GLY A 40 -2.25 -0.02 -4.88
N ASN A 41 -2.17 1.30 -4.62
CA ASN A 41 -2.22 2.33 -5.66
C ASN A 41 -1.04 3.29 -5.58
N GLU A 42 -0.77 3.92 -6.72
CA GLU A 42 0.17 5.02 -6.88
C GLU A 42 -0.51 6.22 -7.54
N ALA A 43 -0.11 7.42 -7.14
CA ALA A 43 -0.52 8.65 -7.81
C ALA A 43 0.13 8.76 -9.18
N VAL A 44 -0.64 9.03 -10.23
CA VAL A 44 -0.13 9.27 -11.58
C VAL A 44 -0.74 10.53 -12.17
N TRP A 45 0.03 11.22 -12.98
CA TRP A 45 -0.39 12.45 -13.65
C TRP A 45 -0.28 12.28 -15.17
N GLY A 46 -1.35 12.65 -15.84
CA GLY A 46 -1.47 12.56 -17.28
C GLY A 46 -2.05 13.82 -17.91
N ARG A 47 -2.37 13.74 -19.18
CA ARG A 47 -3.01 14.84 -19.94
C ARG A 47 -4.40 15.20 -19.42
N GLU A 48 -5.13 14.24 -18.86
CA GLU A 48 -6.34 14.48 -18.06
C GLU A 48 -5.96 14.50 -16.60
N SER A 49 -6.22 15.60 -15.94
CA SER A 49 -6.21 15.68 -14.49
C SER A 49 -7.64 15.50 -14.00
N PRO A 50 -7.90 14.83 -12.90
CA PRO A 50 -9.20 14.92 -12.25
C PRO A 50 -9.54 16.39 -12.03
N ASP A 51 -10.78 16.78 -12.30
CA ASP A 51 -11.21 18.20 -12.33
C ASP A 51 -11.39 18.84 -10.93
N GLY A 52 -10.82 18.22 -9.90
CA GLY A 52 -10.91 18.68 -8.50
C GLY A 52 -12.28 18.49 -7.86
N LYS A 53 -13.28 18.02 -8.61
CA LYS A 53 -14.60 17.72 -8.04
C LYS A 53 -14.52 16.53 -7.10
N GLU A 54 -15.34 16.57 -6.07
CA GLU A 54 -15.51 15.45 -5.14
C GLU A 54 -15.99 14.21 -5.87
N ALA A 55 -15.15 13.15 -5.82
CA ALA A 55 -15.41 11.82 -6.36
C ALA A 55 -14.70 10.80 -5.48
N LEU A 56 -14.55 9.55 -5.94
CA LEU A 56 -13.80 8.55 -5.20
C LEU A 56 -12.29 8.86 -5.28
N LEU A 57 -11.62 8.85 -4.15
CA LEU A 57 -10.16 8.85 -4.12
C LEU A 57 -9.62 7.49 -4.57
N GLY A 58 -8.37 7.45 -5.05
CA GLY A 58 -7.69 6.17 -5.30
C GLY A 58 -7.71 5.25 -4.10
N MET A 59 -7.55 5.81 -2.90
CA MET A 59 -7.62 5.08 -1.64
C MET A 59 -9.01 4.53 -1.34
N ASP A 60 -10.08 5.24 -1.72
CA ASP A 60 -11.45 4.72 -1.62
C ASP A 60 -11.67 3.57 -2.59
N LEU A 61 -11.13 3.69 -3.81
CA LEU A 61 -11.16 2.64 -4.84
C LEU A 61 -10.43 1.37 -4.36
N VAL A 62 -9.22 1.49 -3.77
CA VAL A 62 -8.49 0.36 -3.17
C VAL A 62 -9.35 -0.35 -2.14
N ARG A 63 -9.93 0.38 -1.20
CA ARG A 63 -10.78 -0.19 -0.16
C ARG A 63 -11.99 -0.91 -0.75
N LEU A 64 -12.72 -0.26 -1.64
CA LEU A 64 -13.94 -0.82 -2.24
C LEU A 64 -13.66 -2.06 -3.10
N ALA A 65 -12.51 -2.09 -3.79
CA ALA A 65 -12.09 -3.25 -4.55
C ALA A 65 -11.75 -4.43 -3.64
N LEU A 66 -10.99 -4.22 -2.57
CA LEU A 66 -10.69 -5.26 -1.58
C LEU A 66 -11.93 -5.80 -0.86
N GLU A 67 -12.96 -4.98 -0.70
CA GLU A 67 -14.24 -5.39 -0.09
C GLU A 67 -15.13 -6.23 -1.01
N ARG A 68 -14.89 -6.23 -2.33
CA ARG A 68 -15.82 -6.76 -3.34
C ARG A 68 -15.23 -7.78 -4.28
N ALA A 69 -13.89 -7.87 -4.35
CA ALA A 69 -13.20 -8.75 -5.28
C ALA A 69 -12.62 -9.96 -4.55
N ASP A 70 -12.79 -11.12 -5.14
CA ASP A 70 -12.23 -12.40 -4.71
C ASP A 70 -11.06 -12.86 -5.58
N THR A 71 -10.75 -12.13 -6.66
CA THR A 71 -9.60 -12.34 -7.55
C THR A 71 -9.00 -11.01 -7.99
N ALA A 72 -7.74 -11.04 -8.46
CA ALA A 72 -7.07 -9.87 -9.01
C ALA A 72 -7.78 -9.36 -10.29
N GLU A 73 -8.25 -10.25 -11.14
CA GLU A 73 -9.04 -9.88 -12.31
C GLU A 73 -10.36 -9.20 -11.91
N LYS A 74 -11.04 -9.72 -10.87
CA LYS A 74 -12.27 -9.10 -10.37
C LYS A 74 -12.04 -7.71 -9.79
N CYS A 75 -10.85 -7.42 -9.25
CA CYS A 75 -10.49 -6.05 -8.88
C CYS A 75 -10.55 -5.10 -10.07
N VAL A 76 -10.08 -5.52 -11.26
CA VAL A 76 -10.16 -4.71 -12.49
C VAL A 76 -11.61 -4.39 -12.82
N ASP A 77 -12.53 -5.39 -12.73
CA ASP A 77 -13.96 -5.16 -12.96
C ASP A 77 -14.54 -4.15 -11.98
N VAL A 78 -14.31 -4.37 -10.69
CA VAL A 78 -14.83 -3.49 -9.63
C VAL A 78 -14.32 -2.06 -9.78
N LEU A 79 -13.03 -1.89 -10.05
CA LEU A 79 -12.43 -0.58 -10.28
C LEU A 79 -13.04 0.10 -11.51
N ALA A 80 -13.21 -0.64 -12.63
CA ALA A 80 -13.82 -0.13 -13.85
C ALA A 80 -15.27 0.32 -13.63
N GLU A 81 -16.08 -0.49 -12.93
CA GLU A 81 -17.46 -0.15 -12.58
C GLU A 81 -17.55 1.11 -11.69
N LEU A 82 -16.68 1.20 -10.69
CA LEU A 82 -16.63 2.35 -9.78
C LEU A 82 -16.20 3.63 -10.50
N LEU A 83 -15.20 3.55 -11.38
CA LEU A 83 -14.75 4.67 -12.19
C LEU A 83 -15.83 5.17 -13.15
N GLU A 84 -16.56 4.26 -13.80
CA GLU A 84 -17.65 4.66 -14.71
C GLU A 84 -18.81 5.29 -13.94
N LYS A 85 -19.16 4.75 -12.76
CA LYS A 85 -20.35 5.19 -12.01
C LYS A 85 -20.11 6.45 -11.19
N TYR A 86 -18.95 6.57 -10.55
CA TYR A 86 -18.67 7.62 -9.57
C TYR A 86 -17.49 8.50 -9.97
N GLY A 87 -16.66 8.07 -10.91
CA GLY A 87 -15.42 8.76 -11.27
C GLY A 87 -14.34 8.67 -10.18
N GLN A 88 -13.23 9.33 -10.42
CA GLN A 88 -12.17 9.56 -9.44
C GLN A 88 -11.86 11.04 -9.33
N GLY A 89 -11.52 11.53 -8.13
CA GLY A 89 -11.21 12.93 -7.89
C GLY A 89 -11.32 13.33 -6.43
N GLY A 90 -11.19 14.62 -6.17
CA GLY A 90 -11.20 15.20 -4.84
C GLY A 90 -9.80 15.32 -4.25
N ALA A 91 -9.71 15.92 -3.06
CA ALA A 91 -8.45 16.21 -2.38
C ALA A 91 -7.75 14.94 -1.89
N CYS A 92 -6.54 14.72 -2.33
CA CYS A 92 -5.69 13.59 -1.96
C CYS A 92 -4.72 13.90 -0.82
N LEU A 93 -4.75 15.13 -0.27
CA LEU A 93 -4.02 15.55 0.93
C LEU A 93 -4.98 16.13 1.97
N GLU A 94 -4.64 15.97 3.26
CA GLU A 94 -5.47 16.46 4.37
C GLU A 94 -5.60 17.98 4.38
N GLU A 95 -4.52 18.70 4.05
CA GLU A 95 -4.43 20.16 4.17
C GLU A 95 -4.48 20.92 2.82
N GLN A 96 -4.42 20.22 1.67
CA GLN A 96 -4.43 20.82 0.33
C GLN A 96 -5.61 20.31 -0.48
N CYS A 97 -6.64 21.14 -0.58
CA CYS A 97 -7.89 20.77 -1.24
C CYS A 97 -7.80 20.64 -2.75
N ASP A 98 -6.76 21.20 -3.37
CA ASP A 98 -6.53 21.19 -4.81
C ASP A 98 -5.53 20.11 -5.28
N PHE A 99 -4.87 19.40 -4.36
CA PHE A 99 -3.96 18.31 -4.70
C PHE A 99 -4.73 17.06 -5.10
N THR A 100 -4.81 16.82 -6.40
CA THR A 100 -5.51 15.68 -7.00
C THR A 100 -4.65 14.95 -8.03
N TYR A 101 -4.92 13.67 -8.25
CA TYR A 101 -4.22 12.83 -9.22
C TYR A 101 -5.10 11.67 -9.72
N ASN A 102 -4.72 11.10 -10.85
CA ASN A 102 -5.22 9.81 -11.30
C ASN A 102 -4.47 8.67 -10.59
N ASN A 103 -4.89 7.44 -10.79
CA ASN A 103 -4.33 6.31 -10.07
C ASN A 103 -3.79 5.24 -11.00
N SER A 104 -2.68 4.63 -10.60
CA SER A 104 -2.18 3.34 -11.06
C SER A 104 -2.38 2.34 -9.94
N PHE A 105 -2.90 1.16 -10.24
CA PHE A 105 -3.16 0.08 -9.29
C PHE A 105 -2.33 -1.13 -9.65
N LEU A 106 -1.72 -1.76 -8.65
CA LEU A 106 -1.10 -3.07 -8.74
C LEU A 106 -1.87 -4.03 -7.86
N MET A 107 -2.34 -5.11 -8.44
CA MET A 107 -3.11 -6.13 -7.75
C MET A 107 -2.62 -7.52 -8.07
N SER A 108 -2.71 -8.43 -7.11
CA SER A 108 -2.35 -9.83 -7.27
C SER A 108 -3.19 -10.73 -6.40
N ASP A 109 -3.31 -11.97 -6.83
CA ASP A 109 -3.87 -13.07 -6.06
C ASP A 109 -2.96 -14.32 -6.17
N ARG A 110 -3.47 -15.50 -5.81
CA ARG A 110 -2.73 -16.78 -5.88
C ARG A 110 -2.34 -17.20 -7.28
N LYS A 111 -2.99 -16.67 -8.33
CA LYS A 111 -2.89 -17.16 -9.71
C LYS A 111 -2.29 -16.14 -10.67
N GLU A 112 -2.54 -14.86 -10.42
CA GLU A 112 -2.20 -13.83 -11.39
C GLU A 112 -1.98 -12.46 -10.74
N ALA A 113 -1.40 -11.57 -11.52
CA ALA A 113 -1.27 -10.16 -11.15
C ALA A 113 -1.70 -9.26 -12.33
N TRP A 114 -2.16 -8.07 -11.99
CA TRP A 114 -2.59 -7.05 -12.94
C TRP A 114 -2.05 -5.68 -12.55
N VAL A 115 -1.77 -4.87 -13.57
CA VAL A 115 -1.60 -3.42 -13.42
C VAL A 115 -2.77 -2.76 -14.14
N MET A 116 -3.43 -1.81 -13.50
CA MET A 116 -4.46 -0.98 -14.11
C MET A 116 -4.11 0.49 -13.94
N GLU A 117 -4.00 1.22 -15.02
CA GLU A 117 -3.69 2.65 -15.04
C GLU A 117 -4.88 3.45 -15.54
N THR A 118 -5.15 4.57 -14.89
CA THR A 118 -6.37 5.35 -15.09
C THR A 118 -6.09 6.79 -15.50
N SER A 119 -6.99 7.36 -16.30
CA SER A 119 -6.99 8.78 -16.69
C SER A 119 -8.43 9.28 -16.72
N GLY A 120 -8.86 9.98 -15.67
CA GLY A 120 -10.27 10.23 -15.40
C GLY A 120 -11.02 8.91 -15.25
N LYS A 121 -12.07 8.68 -16.07
CA LYS A 121 -12.79 7.40 -16.10
C LYS A 121 -12.19 6.38 -17.06
N TYR A 122 -11.26 6.78 -17.92
CA TYR A 122 -10.62 5.90 -18.88
C TYR A 122 -9.48 5.12 -18.25
N TRP A 123 -9.29 3.89 -18.69
CA TRP A 123 -8.30 3.01 -18.11
C TRP A 123 -7.77 1.99 -19.12
N ALA A 124 -6.55 1.51 -18.85
CA ALA A 124 -5.94 0.36 -19.50
C ALA A 124 -5.46 -0.61 -18.42
N ALA A 125 -5.50 -1.91 -18.68
CA ALA A 125 -5.02 -2.93 -17.76
C ALA A 125 -4.15 -3.96 -18.49
N GLU A 126 -3.03 -4.33 -17.85
CA GLU A 126 -2.07 -5.32 -18.30
C GLU A 126 -2.06 -6.49 -17.32
N ARG A 127 -2.23 -7.72 -17.82
CA ARG A 127 -2.02 -8.95 -17.08
C ARG A 127 -0.55 -9.31 -17.04
N ILE A 128 -0.05 -9.61 -15.85
CA ILE A 128 1.33 -9.99 -15.62
C ILE A 128 1.43 -11.51 -15.64
N GLU A 129 2.12 -12.07 -16.62
CA GLU A 129 2.19 -13.51 -16.84
C GLU A 129 3.31 -14.18 -16.04
N GLY A 130 4.13 -13.41 -15.34
CA GLY A 130 5.22 -13.92 -14.51
C GLY A 130 6.39 -12.95 -14.44
N GLY A 131 7.43 -13.35 -13.73
CA GLY A 131 8.60 -12.50 -13.50
C GLY A 131 8.38 -11.49 -12.38
N TYR A 132 8.71 -10.24 -12.64
CA TYR A 132 8.52 -9.12 -11.71
C TYR A 132 7.92 -7.91 -12.42
N ARG A 133 7.20 -7.10 -11.67
CA ARG A 133 6.55 -5.88 -12.14
C ARG A 133 6.56 -4.85 -11.03
N ASN A 134 6.88 -3.61 -11.35
CA ASN A 134 6.74 -2.48 -10.45
C ASN A 134 5.92 -1.36 -11.12
N ILE A 135 5.32 -0.54 -10.31
CA ILE A 135 4.66 0.71 -10.69
C ILE A 135 5.32 1.88 -9.95
N SER A 136 5.11 3.09 -10.43
CA SER A 136 5.57 4.32 -9.81
C SER A 136 4.62 5.46 -10.18
N ASN A 137 5.02 6.72 -9.90
CA ASN A 137 4.17 7.89 -10.11
C ASN A 137 4.08 8.35 -11.59
N GLU A 138 4.18 7.45 -12.55
CA GLU A 138 4.03 7.71 -13.99
C GLU A 138 3.38 6.52 -14.68
N TYR A 139 2.71 6.74 -15.83
CA TYR A 139 2.16 5.65 -16.63
C TYR A 139 3.26 4.78 -17.22
N ASN A 140 3.06 3.48 -17.18
CA ASN A 140 4.03 2.48 -17.65
C ASN A 140 3.41 1.32 -18.47
N ILE A 141 2.09 1.26 -18.61
CA ILE A 141 1.42 0.38 -19.57
C ILE A 141 1.67 0.94 -20.97
N THR A 142 2.32 0.15 -21.83
CA THR A 142 2.66 0.58 -23.19
C THR A 142 1.70 0.00 -24.22
N THR A 143 2.15 -0.96 -25.00
CA THR A 143 1.38 -1.55 -26.11
C THR A 143 0.71 -2.87 -25.74
N LYS A 144 1.15 -3.53 -24.65
CA LYS A 144 0.49 -4.70 -24.08
C LYS A 144 -0.67 -4.23 -23.22
N ILE A 145 -1.87 -4.34 -23.75
CA ILE A 145 -3.12 -3.97 -23.09
C ILE A 145 -4.06 -5.15 -23.22
N ASP A 146 -4.32 -5.83 -22.12
CA ASP A 146 -5.18 -7.02 -22.11
C ASP A 146 -6.65 -6.64 -21.97
N ARG A 147 -6.91 -5.54 -21.24
CA ARG A 147 -8.25 -4.98 -21.04
C ARG A 147 -8.18 -3.45 -21.06
N GLU A 148 -9.24 -2.81 -21.56
CA GLU A 148 -9.31 -1.35 -21.64
C GLU A 148 -10.76 -0.84 -21.55
N HIS A 149 -10.92 0.42 -21.19
CA HIS A 149 -12.21 1.10 -21.27
C HIS A 149 -12.69 1.14 -22.74
N PRO A 150 -13.98 0.82 -23.03
CA PRO A 150 -14.48 0.71 -24.40
C PRO A 150 -14.25 1.95 -25.28
N ASP A 151 -14.21 3.12 -24.69
CA ASP A 151 -13.99 4.37 -25.41
C ASP A 151 -12.57 4.95 -25.28
N LEU A 152 -11.62 4.20 -24.69
CA LEU A 152 -10.26 4.69 -24.44
C LEU A 152 -9.62 5.28 -25.71
N ARG A 153 -9.56 4.49 -26.76
CA ARG A 153 -8.91 4.87 -28.03
C ARG A 153 -9.69 5.95 -28.77
N LYS A 154 -11.01 5.86 -28.79
CA LYS A 154 -11.89 6.87 -29.40
C LYS A 154 -11.74 8.23 -28.71
N TYR A 155 -11.60 8.22 -27.39
CA TYR A 155 -11.39 9.43 -26.62
C TYR A 155 -10.05 10.08 -26.96
N ALA A 156 -8.97 9.30 -27.01
CA ALA A 156 -7.66 9.79 -27.40
C ALA A 156 -7.64 10.39 -28.82
N GLN A 157 -8.38 9.80 -29.76
CA GLN A 157 -8.55 10.35 -31.10
C GLN A 157 -9.31 11.69 -31.07
N ARG A 158 -10.43 11.78 -30.37
CA ARG A 158 -11.20 13.04 -30.23
C ARG A 158 -10.39 14.18 -29.63
N LYS A 159 -9.48 13.85 -28.73
CA LYS A 159 -8.56 14.81 -28.10
C LYS A 159 -7.33 15.11 -28.96
N ASN A 160 -7.18 14.49 -30.11
CA ASN A 160 -5.99 14.60 -30.99
C ASN A 160 -4.68 14.15 -30.30
N TRP A 161 -4.76 13.23 -29.34
CA TRP A 161 -3.59 12.65 -28.68
C TRP A 161 -3.02 11.45 -29.43
N TRP A 162 -3.86 10.79 -30.23
CA TRP A 162 -3.53 9.65 -31.05
C TRP A 162 -4.17 9.75 -32.43
N ASN A 163 -3.42 9.38 -33.48
CA ASN A 163 -3.86 9.52 -34.90
C ASN A 163 -4.77 8.39 -35.39
N GLY A 164 -5.01 7.36 -34.55
CA GLY A 164 -5.83 6.20 -34.91
C GLY A 164 -5.15 5.19 -35.83
N LYS A 165 -3.91 5.41 -36.26
CA LYS A 165 -3.19 4.56 -37.23
C LYS A 165 -1.94 3.90 -36.66
N SER A 166 -1.16 4.62 -35.85
CA SER A 166 0.01 4.06 -35.20
C SER A 166 -0.39 3.04 -34.12
N GLN A 167 0.53 2.14 -33.76
CA GLN A 167 0.31 1.26 -32.61
C GLN A 167 -0.03 2.09 -31.38
N PHE A 168 -1.13 1.72 -30.72
CA PHE A 168 -1.56 2.42 -29.53
C PHE A 168 -0.63 2.07 -28.35
N ASN A 169 -0.13 3.09 -27.68
CA ASN A 169 0.70 3.00 -26.50
C ASN A 169 0.08 3.90 -25.43
N PHE A 170 -0.47 3.28 -24.36
CA PHE A 170 -1.23 4.03 -23.36
C PHE A 170 -0.38 5.10 -22.68
N ALA A 171 0.79 4.73 -22.17
CA ALA A 171 1.69 5.68 -21.51
C ALA A 171 2.07 6.84 -22.42
N ALA A 172 2.45 6.58 -23.68
CA ALA A 172 2.82 7.63 -24.63
C ALA A 172 1.65 8.57 -25.00
N VAL A 173 0.43 8.02 -25.07
CA VAL A 173 -0.78 8.77 -25.46
C VAL A 173 -1.34 9.60 -24.32
N TYR A 174 -1.36 9.05 -23.11
CA TYR A 174 -2.02 9.66 -21.95
C TYR A 174 -1.10 10.44 -21.00
N SER A 175 0.23 10.23 -21.04
CA SER A 175 1.18 11.00 -20.23
C SER A 175 1.29 12.46 -20.68
N TYR A 176 1.74 13.33 -19.77
CA TYR A 176 2.27 14.63 -20.16
C TYR A 176 3.44 14.45 -21.15
N LYS A 177 3.76 15.49 -21.91
CA LYS A 177 4.69 15.46 -23.06
C LYS A 177 6.09 14.86 -22.83
N ASN A 178 6.51 14.61 -21.60
CA ASN A 178 7.82 14.06 -21.26
C ASN A 178 7.68 12.71 -20.52
N THR A 179 7.40 11.66 -21.27
CA THR A 179 7.39 10.26 -20.77
C THR A 179 8.77 9.72 -20.42
N SER A 180 9.85 10.45 -20.77
CA SER A 180 11.24 10.04 -20.55
C SER A 180 11.66 9.99 -19.07
N ARG A 181 10.83 10.48 -18.14
CA ARG A 181 11.21 10.53 -16.73
C ARG A 181 11.19 9.16 -16.05
N ILE A 182 10.24 8.29 -16.41
CA ILE A 182 10.12 6.96 -15.79
C ILE A 182 11.28 6.05 -16.17
N GLU A 183 11.75 6.16 -17.42
CA GLU A 183 12.87 5.39 -17.96
C GLU A 183 14.24 6.06 -17.70
N ALA A 184 14.25 7.23 -17.11
CA ALA A 184 15.49 7.92 -16.78
C ALA A 184 16.30 7.12 -15.73
N SER A 185 17.61 6.99 -15.98
CA SER A 185 18.53 6.42 -14.98
C SER A 185 18.42 7.21 -13.67
N GLY A 186 18.31 6.51 -12.55
CA GLY A 186 18.12 7.12 -11.23
C GLY A 186 16.65 7.43 -10.88
N SER A 187 15.68 7.18 -11.78
CA SER A 187 14.27 7.22 -11.39
C SER A 187 13.93 6.07 -10.45
N ARG A 188 13.01 6.28 -9.50
CA ARG A 188 12.55 5.23 -8.57
C ARG A 188 12.01 4.00 -9.30
N TYR A 189 11.37 4.20 -10.44
CA TYR A 189 10.90 3.09 -11.29
C TYR A 189 12.08 2.24 -11.80
N CYS A 190 13.10 2.87 -12.39
CA CYS A 190 14.27 2.18 -12.93
C CYS A 190 15.10 1.51 -11.83
N GLU A 191 15.33 2.21 -10.72
CA GLU A 191 16.12 1.66 -9.62
C GLU A 191 15.38 0.50 -8.93
N GLY A 192 14.09 0.64 -8.65
CA GLY A 192 13.25 -0.46 -8.14
C GLY A 192 13.23 -1.67 -9.10
N LYS A 193 13.14 -1.43 -10.42
CA LYS A 193 13.24 -2.49 -11.43
C LYS A 193 14.58 -3.20 -11.41
N LYS A 194 15.70 -2.48 -11.25
CA LYS A 194 17.04 -3.07 -11.11
C LYS A 194 17.16 -3.95 -9.87
N LEU A 195 16.62 -3.50 -8.73
CA LEU A 195 16.63 -4.27 -7.48
C LEU A 195 15.84 -5.57 -7.64
N LEU A 196 14.65 -5.52 -8.25
CA LEU A 196 13.85 -6.71 -8.55
C LEU A 196 14.58 -7.64 -9.54
N GLN A 197 15.19 -7.09 -10.58
CA GLN A 197 15.94 -7.85 -11.58
C GLN A 197 17.14 -8.59 -10.97
N LYS A 198 17.86 -7.94 -10.07
CA LYS A 198 19.02 -8.54 -9.36
C LYS A 198 18.63 -9.80 -8.58
N SER A 199 17.41 -9.80 -8.04
CA SER A 199 16.88 -10.91 -7.22
C SER A 199 15.94 -11.84 -7.98
N HIS A 200 15.81 -11.67 -9.30
CA HIS A 200 14.88 -12.46 -10.13
C HIS A 200 15.10 -13.97 -9.96
N GLY A 201 14.02 -14.70 -9.73
CA GLY A 201 14.03 -16.14 -9.47
C GLY A 201 14.34 -16.52 -8.01
N HIS A 202 14.74 -15.56 -7.15
CA HIS A 202 15.07 -15.78 -5.74
C HIS A 202 14.44 -14.71 -4.82
N ILE A 203 13.37 -14.05 -5.27
CA ILE A 203 12.68 -13.03 -4.47
C ILE A 203 11.96 -13.71 -3.29
N THR A 204 12.31 -13.30 -2.09
CA THR A 204 11.68 -13.70 -0.83
C THR A 204 10.98 -12.53 -0.16
N ALA A 205 10.25 -12.76 0.94
CA ALA A 205 9.70 -11.68 1.75
C ALA A 205 10.81 -10.72 2.23
N GLN A 206 11.93 -11.27 2.71
CA GLN A 206 13.09 -10.48 3.14
C GLN A 206 13.64 -9.61 2.00
N THR A 207 13.80 -10.19 0.81
CA THR A 207 14.23 -9.42 -0.38
C THR A 207 13.32 -8.21 -0.64
N MET A 208 12.00 -8.40 -0.55
CA MET A 208 11.04 -7.30 -0.75
C MET A 208 11.10 -6.27 0.37
N MET A 209 11.28 -6.69 1.63
CA MET A 209 11.47 -5.78 2.76
C MET A 209 12.74 -4.94 2.59
N ASP A 210 13.83 -5.55 2.13
CA ASP A 210 15.10 -4.87 1.88
C ASP A 210 14.98 -3.84 0.73
N ILE A 211 14.25 -4.19 -0.35
CA ILE A 211 13.94 -3.25 -1.45
C ILE A 211 13.11 -2.06 -0.94
N LEU A 212 12.11 -2.32 -0.08
CA LEU A 212 11.28 -1.26 0.48
C LEU A 212 12.03 -0.36 1.47
N ARG A 213 13.17 -0.80 2.00
CA ARG A 213 14.06 -0.05 2.87
C ARG A 213 15.12 0.74 2.12
N ASP A 214 15.33 0.42 0.86
CA ASP A 214 16.42 1.00 0.08
C ASP A 214 16.20 2.49 -0.17
N LYS A 215 17.07 3.32 0.41
CA LYS A 215 17.05 4.79 0.30
C LYS A 215 17.78 5.26 -0.93
N ASP A 216 18.81 4.55 -1.35
CA ASP A 216 19.66 4.94 -2.49
C ASP A 216 18.86 4.91 -3.80
N SER A 217 17.96 3.94 -3.95
CA SER A 217 17.01 3.87 -5.07
C SER A 217 15.89 4.91 -4.98
N GLY A 218 15.69 5.52 -3.81
CA GLY A 218 14.57 6.39 -3.50
C GLY A 218 13.23 5.65 -3.31
N VAL A 219 13.20 4.30 -3.26
CA VAL A 219 11.99 3.52 -2.92
C VAL A 219 11.55 3.84 -1.51
N ASN A 220 12.48 3.84 -0.54
CA ASN A 220 12.24 4.40 0.77
C ASN A 220 12.42 5.91 0.72
N MET A 221 11.32 6.63 0.55
CA MET A 221 11.34 8.09 0.40
C MET A 221 11.50 8.81 1.72
N GLU A 222 12.27 9.90 1.67
CA GLU A 222 12.46 10.84 2.78
C GLU A 222 11.81 12.21 2.46
N GLY A 223 11.78 13.10 3.44
CA GLY A 223 11.31 14.48 3.28
C GLY A 223 9.79 14.61 3.23
N MET A 224 9.29 15.49 2.34
CA MET A 224 7.87 15.86 2.29
C MET A 224 6.95 14.67 1.96
N PHE A 225 7.41 13.75 1.15
CA PHE A 225 6.67 12.56 0.73
C PHE A 225 7.28 11.28 1.31
N MET A 226 7.78 11.37 2.55
CA MET A 226 8.39 10.21 3.21
C MET A 226 7.47 8.99 3.19
N THR A 227 8.06 7.81 3.09
CA THR A 227 7.33 6.54 3.16
C THR A 227 6.65 6.40 4.52
N THR A 228 5.31 6.38 4.54
CA THR A 228 4.51 6.39 5.78
C THR A 228 4.03 5.00 6.21
N GLY A 229 4.17 4.02 5.36
CA GLY A 229 3.83 2.62 5.63
C GLY A 229 4.26 1.74 4.47
N SER A 230 4.53 0.48 4.77
CA SER A 230 4.96 -0.52 3.80
C SER A 230 4.26 -1.84 4.05
N MET A 231 4.01 -2.59 2.98
CA MET A 231 3.40 -3.91 3.03
C MET A 231 4.17 -4.87 2.13
N VAL A 232 4.41 -6.07 2.63
CA VAL A 232 4.91 -7.20 1.85
C VAL A 232 3.94 -8.37 2.03
N SER A 233 3.52 -9.00 0.93
CA SER A 233 2.62 -10.15 0.97
C SER A 233 3.25 -11.35 0.30
N VAL A 234 3.17 -12.50 0.96
CA VAL A 234 3.53 -13.80 0.42
C VAL A 234 2.23 -14.56 0.18
N VAL A 235 1.88 -14.72 -1.08
CA VAL A 235 0.67 -15.41 -1.50
C VAL A 235 1.07 -16.66 -2.27
N LEU A 236 0.83 -17.82 -1.66
CA LEU A 236 1.22 -19.11 -2.24
C LEU A 236 0.14 -19.61 -3.19
N VAL A 237 0.55 -20.30 -4.25
CA VAL A 237 -0.36 -20.90 -5.25
C VAL A 237 -1.23 -21.99 -4.63
N ASP A 238 -0.69 -22.77 -3.68
CA ASP A 238 -1.43 -23.81 -2.97
C ASP A 238 -2.49 -23.16 -2.05
N PRO A 239 -3.80 -23.39 -2.29
CA PRO A 239 -4.88 -22.84 -1.47
C PRO A 239 -4.93 -23.44 -0.06
N ALA A 240 -4.31 -24.59 0.19
CA ALA A 240 -4.24 -25.17 1.53
C ALA A 240 -3.31 -24.40 2.47
N LEU A 241 -2.41 -23.59 1.91
CA LEU A 241 -1.47 -22.79 2.68
C LEU A 241 -2.00 -21.35 2.82
N PRO A 242 -1.90 -20.74 4.00
CA PRO A 242 -2.32 -19.36 4.18
C PRO A 242 -1.39 -18.39 3.45
N GLY A 243 -1.90 -17.23 3.05
CA GLY A 243 -1.05 -16.10 2.67
C GLY A 243 -0.61 -15.33 3.92
N VAL A 244 0.57 -14.75 3.88
CA VAL A 244 1.12 -13.93 4.94
C VAL A 244 1.29 -12.49 4.46
N HIS A 245 0.79 -11.54 5.23
CA HIS A 245 0.86 -10.11 4.91
C HIS A 245 1.62 -9.39 6.02
N TYR A 246 2.74 -8.78 5.69
CA TYR A 246 3.57 -8.03 6.62
C TYR A 246 3.32 -6.54 6.47
N PHE A 247 3.01 -5.85 7.58
CA PHE A 247 2.75 -4.41 7.59
C PHE A 247 3.67 -3.70 8.59
N THR A 248 4.24 -2.56 8.19
CA THR A 248 4.97 -1.70 9.13
C THR A 248 4.04 -0.89 10.02
N ALA A 249 2.98 -0.33 9.46
CA ALA A 249 2.04 0.58 10.14
C ALA A 249 2.66 1.86 10.71
N THR A 250 3.94 2.07 10.53
CA THR A 250 4.72 3.23 10.95
C THR A 250 5.59 3.73 9.79
N PRO A 251 5.95 5.02 9.78
CA PRO A 251 6.82 5.60 8.76
C PRO A 251 8.22 5.02 8.77
N ASP A 252 8.88 5.09 7.61
CA ASP A 252 10.23 4.63 7.38
C ASP A 252 10.42 3.14 7.71
N PRO A 253 10.33 2.24 6.71
CA PRO A 253 10.43 0.79 6.94
C PRO A 253 11.80 0.38 7.51
N GLU A 254 12.83 1.22 7.45
CA GLU A 254 14.11 0.98 8.10
C GLU A 254 14.00 1.11 9.63
N ARG A 255 13.09 1.94 10.10
CA ARG A 255 12.85 2.25 11.53
C ARG A 255 11.59 1.58 12.08
N SER A 256 11.04 0.61 11.37
CA SER A 256 9.81 -0.09 11.66
C SER A 256 10.00 -1.60 11.59
N VAL A 257 9.08 -2.36 12.18
CA VAL A 257 9.00 -3.82 12.07
C VAL A 257 7.94 -4.19 11.05
N PHE A 258 8.24 -5.09 10.13
CA PHE A 258 7.25 -5.74 9.29
C PHE A 258 6.54 -6.84 10.10
N LYS A 259 5.34 -6.54 10.59
CA LYS A 259 4.54 -7.40 11.45
C LYS A 259 3.67 -8.34 10.63
N PRO A 260 3.75 -9.68 10.87
CA PRO A 260 2.98 -10.64 10.10
C PRO A 260 1.50 -10.64 10.48
N PHE A 261 0.66 -10.76 9.48
CA PHE A 261 -0.78 -10.94 9.59
C PHE A 261 -1.23 -12.09 8.68
N VAL A 262 -2.10 -12.96 9.20
CA VAL A 262 -2.67 -14.08 8.47
C VAL A 262 -4.19 -14.06 8.63
N PHE A 263 -4.93 -14.27 7.54
CA PHE A 263 -6.36 -14.47 7.62
C PHE A 263 -6.68 -15.86 8.13
N VAL A 264 -7.49 -15.94 9.19
CA VAL A 264 -8.00 -17.19 9.74
C VAL A 264 -9.52 -17.19 9.77
N GLU A 265 -10.11 -18.37 9.71
CA GLU A 265 -11.57 -18.50 9.80
C GLU A 265 -12.11 -17.89 11.10
N ASN A 266 -13.27 -17.28 11.02
CA ASN A 266 -13.95 -16.62 12.14
C ASN A 266 -13.19 -15.46 12.80
N MET A 267 -12.23 -14.84 12.12
CA MET A 267 -11.55 -13.65 12.60
C MET A 267 -12.52 -12.46 12.72
N ARG A 268 -13.15 -12.33 13.91
CA ARG A 268 -14.11 -11.26 14.20
C ARG A 268 -13.62 -10.26 15.26
N VAL A 269 -12.42 -10.44 15.76
CA VAL A 269 -11.93 -9.67 16.91
C VAL A 269 -11.20 -8.41 16.43
N GLN A 270 -11.78 -7.26 16.72
CA GLN A 270 -11.00 -6.00 16.74
C GLN A 270 -10.13 -6.04 18.00
N LEU A 271 -8.86 -6.26 17.79
CA LEU A 271 -7.89 -6.24 18.89
C LEU A 271 -7.56 -4.77 19.20
N LYS A 272 -7.47 -4.45 20.48
CA LYS A 272 -7.23 -3.10 20.99
C LYS A 272 -5.96 -2.49 20.40
N GLU A 273 -4.93 -3.29 20.20
CA GLU A 273 -3.63 -2.91 19.68
C GLU A 273 -3.65 -2.51 18.20
N THR A 274 -4.68 -2.92 17.46
CA THR A 274 -4.83 -2.64 16.02
C THR A 274 -6.00 -1.75 15.70
N ALA A 275 -6.79 -1.38 16.72
CA ALA A 275 -7.96 -0.54 16.55
C ALA A 275 -7.56 0.93 16.34
N SER A 276 -8.15 1.57 15.35
CA SER A 276 -8.04 3.02 15.23
C SER A 276 -8.65 3.69 16.48
N PRO A 277 -8.06 4.78 16.98
CA PRO A 277 -8.68 5.59 18.01
C PRO A 277 -10.11 5.97 17.63
N THR A 278 -11.06 5.79 18.55
CA THR A 278 -12.48 6.10 18.32
C THR A 278 -12.93 7.21 19.24
N TYR A 279 -13.77 8.10 18.72
CA TYR A 279 -14.30 9.27 19.43
C TYR A 279 -15.82 9.14 19.66
N GLY A 280 -16.34 7.92 19.70
CA GLY A 280 -17.75 7.64 19.93
C GLY A 280 -18.67 7.94 18.74
N PRO A 281 -19.99 8.04 18.97
CA PRO A 281 -20.98 8.27 17.91
C PRO A 281 -20.84 9.62 17.19
N GLU A 282 -20.33 10.61 17.90
CA GLU A 282 -20.13 11.97 17.39
C GLU A 282 -18.80 12.16 16.66
N ASP A 283 -18.06 11.08 16.42
CA ASP A 283 -16.79 11.14 15.71
C ASP A 283 -16.95 11.87 14.36
N PRO A 284 -16.22 13.00 14.16
CA PRO A 284 -16.32 13.78 12.92
C PRO A 284 -16.03 12.97 11.65
N VAL A 285 -15.19 11.89 11.75
CA VAL A 285 -14.91 10.98 10.62
C VAL A 285 -16.16 10.27 10.12
N LYS A 286 -17.10 9.98 11.01
CA LYS A 286 -18.36 9.34 10.64
C LYS A 286 -19.30 10.29 9.92
N LYS A 287 -19.17 11.60 10.16
CA LYS A 287 -19.99 12.65 9.57
C LYS A 287 -19.37 13.26 8.32
N LYS A 288 -18.05 13.48 8.34
CA LYS A 288 -17.26 14.00 7.21
C LYS A 288 -15.93 13.22 7.15
N PRO A 289 -15.78 12.23 6.29
CA PRO A 289 -14.58 11.40 6.22
C PRO A 289 -13.28 12.14 5.89
N ARG A 290 -13.37 13.35 5.38
CA ARG A 290 -12.24 14.22 5.03
C ARG A 290 -12.19 15.47 5.92
N PHE A 291 -11.03 16.13 5.95
CA PHE A 291 -10.83 17.45 6.56
C PHE A 291 -11.10 17.53 8.07
N GLN A 292 -10.48 16.65 8.81
CA GLN A 292 -10.68 16.58 10.24
C GLN A 292 -9.57 17.27 11.01
N SER A 293 -9.84 18.49 11.41
CA SER A 293 -8.86 19.36 12.03
C SER A 293 -8.67 19.16 13.53
N LYS A 294 -9.41 18.29 14.22
CA LYS A 294 -9.43 18.37 15.68
C LYS A 294 -9.20 17.12 16.53
N PRO A 295 -9.63 15.90 16.29
CA PRO A 295 -9.19 14.82 17.16
C PRO A 295 -7.76 14.39 16.84
N ASP A 296 -6.91 14.27 17.87
CA ASP A 296 -5.64 13.58 17.69
C ASP A 296 -5.90 12.08 17.44
N ARG A 297 -5.79 11.68 16.19
CA ARG A 297 -6.02 10.30 15.75
C ARG A 297 -4.75 9.46 15.75
N LYS A 298 -3.70 9.91 16.45
CA LYS A 298 -2.47 9.13 16.58
C LYS A 298 -2.75 7.83 17.32
N HIS A 299 -2.40 6.73 16.69
CA HIS A 299 -2.33 5.45 17.35
C HIS A 299 -1.13 5.43 18.33
N SER A 300 -1.22 4.69 19.43
CA SER A 300 -0.15 4.59 20.42
C SER A 300 1.19 4.13 19.82
N LEU A 301 1.15 3.16 18.91
CA LEU A 301 2.34 2.71 18.18
C LEU A 301 3.00 3.87 17.42
N PHE A 302 2.20 4.67 16.70
CA PHE A 302 2.73 5.81 15.94
C PHE A 302 3.33 6.86 16.88
N ALA A 303 2.66 7.18 17.99
CA ALA A 303 3.17 8.14 18.96
C ALA A 303 4.51 7.71 19.58
N LYS A 304 4.65 6.43 19.92
CA LYS A 304 5.92 5.86 20.42
C LYS A 304 7.01 5.85 19.32
N HIS A 305 6.63 5.52 18.08
CA HIS A 305 7.54 5.55 16.95
C HIS A 305 8.12 6.96 16.71
N GLU A 306 7.30 8.02 16.76
CA GLU A 306 7.79 9.41 16.59
C GLU A 306 8.89 9.73 17.61
N VAL A 307 8.75 9.28 18.85
CA VAL A 307 9.74 9.52 19.91
C VAL A 307 10.98 8.65 19.69
N ALA A 308 10.79 7.36 19.36
CA ALA A 308 11.91 6.46 19.06
C ALA A 308 12.75 6.96 17.89
N VAL A 309 12.13 7.47 16.84
CA VAL A 309 12.84 8.09 15.69
C VAL A 309 13.69 9.27 16.15
N ALA A 310 13.15 10.14 17.00
CA ALA A 310 13.93 11.26 17.55
C ALA A 310 15.15 10.77 18.34
N ILE A 311 15.04 9.66 19.10
CA ILE A 311 16.17 9.05 19.82
C ILE A 311 17.18 8.46 18.82
N ILE A 312 16.72 7.73 17.81
CA ILE A 312 17.57 7.14 16.77
C ILE A 312 18.42 8.24 16.09
N GLU A 313 17.85 9.40 15.85
CA GLU A 313 18.53 10.52 15.19
C GLU A 313 19.48 11.30 16.09
N THR A 314 19.20 11.36 17.40
CA THR A 314 19.94 12.23 18.32
C THR A 314 20.88 11.48 19.27
N HIS A 315 20.66 10.20 19.53
CA HIS A 315 21.39 9.40 20.51
C HIS A 315 21.94 8.11 19.91
N LYS A 316 23.15 8.16 19.36
CA LYS A 316 23.77 7.06 18.60
C LYS A 316 23.66 5.68 19.27
N GLU A 317 24.08 5.55 20.54
CA GLU A 317 24.07 4.24 21.22
C GLU A 317 22.67 3.69 21.46
N ARG A 318 21.76 4.54 21.90
CA ARG A 318 20.34 4.17 22.10
C ARG A 318 19.67 3.87 20.77
N GLY A 319 19.90 4.71 19.77
CA GLY A 319 19.36 4.52 18.41
C GLY A 319 19.82 3.19 17.82
N THR A 320 21.10 2.84 17.97
CA THR A 320 21.62 1.54 17.51
C THR A 320 20.94 0.37 18.23
N ARG A 321 20.72 0.46 19.54
CA ARG A 321 20.01 -0.60 20.29
C ARG A 321 18.57 -0.76 19.82
N ILE A 322 17.84 0.34 19.65
CA ILE A 322 16.46 0.31 19.14
C ILE A 322 16.45 -0.34 17.75
N THR A 323 17.26 0.14 16.82
CA THR A 323 17.28 -0.39 15.44
C THR A 323 17.66 -1.87 15.40
N HIS A 324 18.61 -2.30 16.23
CA HIS A 324 18.98 -3.71 16.34
C HIS A 324 17.82 -4.56 16.88
N GLY A 325 17.18 -4.13 17.97
CA GLY A 325 16.03 -4.82 18.54
C GLY A 325 14.85 -4.95 17.57
N LEU A 326 14.59 -3.90 16.74
CA LEU A 326 13.57 -3.97 15.70
C LEU A 326 13.88 -5.05 14.65
N ARG A 327 15.16 -5.21 14.26
CA ARG A 327 15.58 -6.25 13.30
C ARG A 327 15.52 -7.65 13.93
N GLU A 328 15.89 -7.79 15.19
CA GLU A 328 15.79 -9.07 15.91
C GLU A 328 14.33 -9.51 16.04
N LEU A 329 13.44 -8.62 16.47
CA LEU A 329 12.01 -8.89 16.55
C LEU A 329 11.43 -9.32 15.20
N GLU A 330 11.76 -8.60 14.11
CA GLU A 330 11.31 -8.95 12.77
C GLU A 330 11.80 -10.33 12.34
N CYS A 331 13.08 -10.62 12.54
CA CYS A 331 13.67 -11.92 12.21
C CYS A 331 12.98 -13.07 12.99
N GLU A 332 12.69 -12.87 14.27
CA GLU A 332 11.96 -13.82 15.09
C GLU A 332 10.55 -14.08 14.55
N ARG A 333 9.81 -13.01 14.23
CA ARG A 333 8.46 -13.12 13.66
C ARG A 333 8.44 -13.77 12.29
N MET A 334 9.44 -13.51 11.46
CA MET A 334 9.58 -14.19 10.16
C MET A 334 9.84 -15.68 10.33
N LYS A 335 10.75 -16.09 11.23
CA LYS A 335 11.01 -17.52 11.53
C LYS A 335 9.75 -18.22 12.04
N GLN A 336 9.02 -17.59 12.96
CA GLN A 336 7.75 -18.12 13.46
C GLN A 336 6.75 -18.33 12.32
N MET A 337 6.70 -17.42 11.33
CA MET A 337 5.83 -17.58 10.17
C MET A 337 6.29 -18.69 9.23
N GLU A 338 7.59 -18.86 9.01
CA GLU A 338 8.14 -19.96 8.22
C GLU A 338 7.77 -21.32 8.84
N GLU A 339 7.92 -21.47 10.16
CA GLU A 339 7.51 -22.67 10.87
C GLU A 339 6.02 -22.98 10.66
N ILE A 340 5.15 -21.97 10.83
CA ILE A 340 3.71 -22.10 10.60
C ILE A 340 3.39 -22.51 9.16
N LEU A 341 4.04 -21.89 8.17
CA LEU A 341 3.82 -22.18 6.76
C LEU A 341 4.28 -23.59 6.35
N TYR A 342 5.38 -24.09 6.91
CA TYR A 342 5.95 -25.38 6.52
C TYR A 342 5.46 -26.55 7.37
N CYS A 343 5.20 -26.34 8.66
CA CYS A 343 4.80 -27.40 9.58
C CYS A 343 3.28 -27.46 9.82
N GLY A 344 2.54 -26.47 9.29
CA GLY A 344 1.12 -26.31 9.57
C GLY A 344 0.85 -25.61 10.91
N VAL A 345 -0.41 -25.31 11.15
CA VAL A 345 -0.85 -24.63 12.37
C VAL A 345 -1.50 -25.64 13.28
N GLU A 346 -0.83 -26.00 14.36
CA GLU A 346 -1.43 -26.88 15.40
C GLU A 346 -2.58 -26.18 16.14
N GLN A 347 -2.51 -24.85 16.27
CA GLN A 347 -3.50 -24.04 16.98
C GLN A 347 -3.81 -22.76 16.19
N PRO A 348 -4.87 -22.72 15.39
CA PRO A 348 -5.25 -21.51 14.60
C PRO A 348 -5.43 -20.25 15.45
N GLU A 349 -5.74 -20.40 16.73
CA GLU A 349 -5.93 -19.30 17.68
C GLU A 349 -4.63 -18.51 17.93
N THR A 350 -3.47 -19.15 17.80
CA THR A 350 -2.17 -18.47 17.95
C THR A 350 -1.93 -17.46 16.83
N LEU A 351 -2.51 -17.68 15.65
CA LEU A 351 -2.41 -16.76 14.51
C LEU A 351 -3.16 -15.44 14.76
N LEU A 352 -4.18 -15.44 15.61
CA LEU A 352 -4.95 -14.24 15.96
C LEU A 352 -4.11 -13.21 16.72
N ASP A 353 -3.16 -13.65 17.54
CA ASP A 353 -2.31 -12.77 18.36
C ASP A 353 -0.97 -12.39 17.68
N LEU A 354 -0.63 -12.98 16.54
CA LEU A 354 0.65 -12.70 15.87
C LEU A 354 0.88 -11.22 15.60
N PHE A 355 -0.07 -10.58 14.94
CA PHE A 355 0.05 -9.18 14.62
C PHE A 355 -0.05 -8.27 15.85
N PRO A 356 -1.03 -8.46 16.77
CA PRO A 356 -1.11 -7.68 18.00
C PRO A 356 0.09 -7.85 18.93
N SER A 357 0.61 -9.08 19.11
CA SER A 357 1.82 -9.27 19.90
C SER A 357 3.01 -8.55 19.32
N ALA A 358 3.22 -8.65 18.00
CA ALA A 358 4.30 -7.91 17.32
C ALA A 358 4.15 -6.38 17.49
N VAL A 359 2.92 -5.84 17.51
CA VAL A 359 2.68 -4.42 17.82
C VAL A 359 3.06 -4.09 19.24
N ARG A 360 2.70 -4.95 20.23
CA ARG A 360 3.08 -4.75 21.65
C ARG A 360 4.59 -4.76 21.82
N ASP A 361 5.26 -5.76 21.26
CA ASP A 361 6.71 -5.91 21.37
C ASP A 361 7.47 -4.75 20.73
N GLU A 362 7.04 -4.29 19.55
CA GLU A 362 7.59 -3.07 18.92
C GLU A 362 7.39 -1.83 19.81
N MET A 363 6.22 -1.71 20.44
CA MET A 363 5.95 -0.61 21.36
C MET A 363 6.80 -0.67 22.66
N GLU A 364 7.17 -1.86 23.12
CA GLU A 364 8.07 -2.06 24.25
C GLU A 364 9.50 -1.66 23.88
N LEU A 365 10.02 -2.11 22.73
CA LEU A 365 11.33 -1.70 22.22
C LEU A 365 11.45 -0.18 22.11
N TYR A 366 10.41 0.49 21.65
CA TYR A 366 10.39 1.95 21.60
C TYR A 366 10.41 2.56 23.01
N SER A 367 9.80 1.92 24.00
CA SER A 367 9.76 2.41 25.40
C SER A 367 11.07 2.19 26.15
N ASP A 368 11.74 1.07 25.96
CA ASP A 368 13.05 0.77 26.58
C ASP A 368 14.13 1.78 26.18
N GLY A 369 13.96 2.42 25.03
CA GLY A 369 14.77 3.57 24.64
C GLY A 369 14.63 4.78 25.58
N PHE A 370 13.59 4.85 26.43
CA PHE A 370 13.36 5.96 27.38
C PHE A 370 13.94 5.70 28.78
N GLU A 371 14.07 4.44 29.22
CA GLU A 371 14.59 4.17 30.56
C GLU A 371 16.09 4.44 30.60
N VAL A 372 16.46 5.49 31.36
CA VAL A 372 17.80 5.68 31.86
C VAL A 372 17.98 4.62 32.96
N ARG A 373 18.59 3.47 32.67
CA ARG A 373 19.18 2.68 33.73
C ARG A 373 20.37 3.49 34.22
N GLU A 374 20.17 4.17 35.39
CA GLU A 374 21.22 4.83 36.15
C GLU A 374 22.33 3.84 36.55
#